data_e94433e9084e41c959cac32c619f004a
#
_entry.id   e94433e9084e41c959cac32c619f004a
#
_cell.length_a   1.000
_cell.length_b   1.000
_cell.length_c   1.000
_cell.angle_alpha   90.00
_cell.angle_beta   90.00
_cell.angle_gamma   90.00
#
_symmetry.space_group_name_H-M   'P 1'
#
loop_
_entity.id
_entity.type
_entity.pdbx_description
1 polymer ?
#
loop_
_entity_poly.entity_id
_entity_poly.type
_entity_poly.pdbx_seq_one_letter_code
_entity_poly.pdbx_strand_id
1 'polypeptide(L)'
;ADLQDDPADIPLLLSEIAKGHDLVVGWKHEGKGPIGKSLPSRLFNIAVRFSTGITLHDFNCPFKAYRREVLDEIDIHGSLYRYIPVLAHAQGFKLTEVPISNHPRIHGRSKYGASRYMRGMLDLLTVTFITRFAHRPLHLWGGSGIAVGMIGFFILLFFAGAHVLHGDRPVRHRCVGD
;
A
#
# COMPACT_ATOMS: atom_id res chain seq x y z
N ALA A 1 -6.22 -14.32 -23.07
CA ALA A 1 -7.37 -13.95 -22.21
C ALA A 1 -7.94 -15.23 -21.63
N ASP A 2 -8.24 -15.27 -20.33
CA ASP A 2 -8.73 -16.46 -19.62
C ASP A 2 -10.27 -16.51 -19.52
N LEU A 3 -10.96 -15.59 -20.23
CA LEU A 3 -12.43 -15.55 -20.38
C LEU A 3 -13.20 -15.66 -19.04
N GLN A 4 -12.65 -15.09 -17.97
CA GLN A 4 -13.27 -15.13 -16.64
C GLN A 4 -14.28 -14.01 -16.40
N ASP A 5 -14.12 -12.88 -17.08
CA ASP A 5 -14.98 -11.71 -16.94
C ASP A 5 -16.02 -11.73 -18.06
N ASP A 6 -17.29 -11.47 -17.72
CA ASP A 6 -18.39 -11.51 -18.68
C ASP A 6 -18.55 -10.14 -19.39
N PRO A 7 -18.50 -10.12 -20.74
CA PRO A 7 -18.79 -8.89 -21.49
C PRO A 7 -20.18 -8.32 -21.26
N ALA A 8 -21.15 -9.14 -20.84
CA ALA A 8 -22.50 -8.70 -20.52
C ALA A 8 -22.54 -7.70 -19.33
N ASP A 9 -21.51 -7.66 -18.50
CA ASP A 9 -21.40 -6.70 -17.40
C ASP A 9 -20.89 -5.32 -17.84
N ILE A 10 -20.42 -5.14 -19.10
CA ILE A 10 -19.94 -3.85 -19.59
C ILE A 10 -21.00 -2.75 -19.49
N PRO A 11 -22.26 -2.96 -19.91
CA PRO A 11 -23.31 -1.94 -19.80
C PRO A 11 -23.54 -1.49 -18.35
N LEU A 12 -23.35 -2.38 -17.36
CA LEU A 12 -23.48 -2.05 -15.94
C LEU A 12 -22.40 -1.06 -15.51
N LEU A 13 -21.13 -1.27 -15.89
CA LEU A 13 -20.06 -0.33 -15.60
C LEU A 13 -20.28 1.03 -16.28
N LEU A 14 -20.71 1.01 -17.55
CA LEU A 14 -20.99 2.24 -18.30
C LEU A 14 -22.16 3.04 -17.72
N SER A 15 -23.18 2.36 -17.17
CA SER A 15 -24.30 3.03 -16.51
C SER A 15 -23.85 3.82 -15.27
N GLU A 16 -22.88 3.32 -14.51
CA GLU A 16 -22.32 4.03 -13.36
C GLU A 16 -21.45 5.23 -13.80
N ILE A 17 -20.70 5.09 -14.90
CA ILE A 17 -20.01 6.24 -15.51
C ILE A 17 -21.01 7.33 -15.93
N ALA A 18 -22.15 6.94 -16.52
CA ALA A 18 -23.21 7.87 -16.92
C ALA A 18 -23.86 8.59 -15.71
N LYS A 19 -23.88 7.98 -14.53
CA LYS A 19 -24.35 8.59 -13.27
C LYS A 19 -23.38 9.63 -12.69
N GLY A 20 -22.22 9.83 -13.31
CA GLY A 20 -21.26 10.85 -12.90
C GLY A 20 -20.10 10.32 -12.03
N HIS A 21 -19.87 9.02 -12.02
CA HIS A 21 -18.64 8.43 -11.49
C HIS A 21 -17.53 8.50 -12.55
N ASP A 22 -16.31 8.70 -12.10
CA ASP A 22 -15.15 8.83 -12.97
C ASP A 22 -14.42 7.51 -13.18
N LEU A 23 -14.49 6.63 -12.17
CA LEU A 23 -13.92 5.29 -12.18
C LEU A 23 -14.87 4.29 -11.53
N VAL A 24 -15.14 3.20 -12.24
CA VAL A 24 -15.97 2.07 -11.77
C VAL A 24 -15.13 0.81 -11.73
N VAL A 25 -15.09 0.14 -10.58
CA VAL A 25 -14.35 -1.10 -10.36
C VAL A 25 -15.32 -2.26 -10.29
N GLY A 26 -15.07 -3.33 -11.03
CA GLY A 26 -15.84 -4.56 -10.90
C GLY A 26 -15.50 -5.28 -9.59
N TRP A 27 -16.51 -5.74 -8.89
CA TRP A 27 -16.36 -6.56 -7.70
C TRP A 27 -16.91 -7.98 -7.96
N LYS A 28 -16.01 -8.96 -7.94
CA LYS A 28 -16.38 -10.37 -8.16
C LYS A 28 -17.16 -10.92 -6.97
N HIS A 29 -18.49 -10.87 -7.06
CA HIS A 29 -19.38 -11.29 -5.97
C HIS A 29 -19.61 -12.80 -5.99
N GLU A 30 -19.83 -13.41 -7.15
CA GLU A 30 -20.12 -14.83 -7.32
C GLU A 30 -18.88 -15.65 -7.69
N GLY A 31 -18.82 -16.89 -7.19
CA GLY A 31 -17.74 -17.86 -7.55
C GLY A 31 -16.60 -17.96 -6.56
N LYS A 32 -16.60 -17.19 -5.49
CA LYS A 32 -15.70 -17.45 -4.37
C LYS A 32 -16.43 -18.30 -3.35
N GLY A 33 -16.26 -19.60 -3.41
CA GLY A 33 -16.59 -20.49 -2.32
C GLY A 33 -16.00 -19.95 -1.00
N PRO A 34 -16.43 -20.41 0.19
CA PRO A 34 -16.09 -19.84 1.51
C PRO A 34 -14.58 -19.71 1.77
N ILE A 35 -13.74 -20.27 0.91
CA ILE A 35 -12.27 -20.27 0.98
C ILE A 35 -11.60 -19.39 -0.11
N GLY A 36 -12.37 -18.68 -0.94
CA GLY A 36 -11.89 -18.12 -2.21
C GLY A 36 -10.98 -16.88 -2.16
N LYS A 37 -10.88 -16.15 -1.05
CA LYS A 37 -9.81 -15.15 -0.88
C LYS A 37 -8.78 -15.73 0.07
N SER A 38 -7.58 -16.01 -0.45
CA SER A 38 -6.46 -16.41 0.39
C SER A 38 -6.25 -15.34 1.49
N LEU A 39 -5.89 -15.76 2.68
CA LEU A 39 -5.62 -14.85 3.82
C LEU A 39 -4.72 -13.65 3.43
N PRO A 40 -3.68 -13.83 2.60
CA PRO A 40 -2.87 -12.71 2.10
C PRO A 40 -3.66 -11.68 1.28
N SER A 41 -4.65 -12.10 0.49
CA SER A 41 -5.46 -11.15 -0.31
C SER A 41 -6.39 -10.30 0.57
N ARG A 42 -6.89 -10.88 1.68
CA ARG A 42 -7.69 -10.13 2.67
C ARG A 42 -6.84 -9.11 3.41
N LEU A 43 -5.67 -9.53 3.89
CA LEU A 43 -4.71 -8.64 4.56
C LEU A 43 -4.28 -7.49 3.64
N PHE A 44 -4.02 -7.80 2.37
CA PHE A 44 -3.69 -6.79 1.37
C PHE A 44 -4.81 -5.76 1.22
N ASN A 45 -6.06 -6.19 1.02
CA ASN A 45 -7.19 -5.28 0.88
C ASN A 45 -7.43 -4.44 2.15
N ILE A 46 -7.25 -5.04 3.34
CA ILE A 46 -7.32 -4.31 4.62
C ILE A 46 -6.22 -3.25 4.70
N ALA A 47 -4.98 -3.61 4.35
CA ALA A 47 -3.86 -2.67 4.35
C ALA A 47 -4.10 -1.50 3.38
N VAL A 48 -4.62 -1.76 2.17
CA VAL A 48 -4.96 -0.71 1.20
C VAL A 48 -6.07 0.18 1.75
N ARG A 49 -7.16 -0.38 2.30
CA ARG A 49 -8.25 0.39 2.90
C ARG A 49 -7.76 1.31 4.02
N PHE A 50 -6.97 0.75 4.94
CA PHE A 50 -6.44 1.50 6.07
C PHE A 50 -5.49 2.62 5.63
N SER A 51 -4.63 2.33 4.64
CA SER A 51 -3.65 3.29 4.13
C SER A 51 -4.29 4.41 3.30
N THR A 52 -5.34 4.10 2.53
CA THR A 52 -5.92 5.03 1.55
C THR A 52 -7.24 5.63 1.97
N GLY A 53 -7.96 4.99 2.91
CA GLY A 53 -9.31 5.38 3.32
C GLY A 53 -10.40 4.98 2.33
N ILE A 54 -10.07 4.27 1.25
CA ILE A 54 -11.01 3.88 0.20
C ILE A 54 -11.71 2.57 0.57
N THR A 55 -13.03 2.53 0.48
CA THR A 55 -13.87 1.39 0.87
C THR A 55 -14.24 0.50 -0.31
N LEU A 56 -13.27 0.05 -1.12
CA LEU A 56 -13.51 -0.92 -2.19
C LEU A 56 -13.33 -2.36 -1.68
N HIS A 57 -14.12 -3.29 -2.22
CA HIS A 57 -14.05 -4.71 -1.87
C HIS A 57 -12.93 -5.45 -2.59
N ASP A 58 -12.58 -5.04 -3.81
CA ASP A 58 -11.53 -5.68 -4.59
C ASP A 58 -10.72 -4.69 -5.43
N PHE A 59 -9.56 -4.28 -4.93
CA PHE A 59 -8.63 -3.42 -5.67
C PHE A 59 -7.96 -4.12 -6.86
N ASN A 60 -7.88 -5.44 -6.84
CA ASN A 60 -7.17 -6.24 -7.83
C ASN A 60 -8.02 -6.66 -9.02
N CYS A 61 -9.31 -6.34 -9.05
CA CYS A 61 -10.15 -6.68 -10.18
C CYS A 61 -9.64 -5.99 -11.45
N PRO A 62 -9.34 -6.73 -12.53
CA PRO A 62 -8.90 -6.12 -13.77
C PRO A 62 -10.03 -5.44 -14.54
N PHE A 63 -11.27 -5.81 -14.26
CA PHE A 63 -12.44 -5.32 -14.96
C PHE A 63 -12.84 -3.96 -14.38
N LYS A 64 -12.49 -2.90 -15.09
CA LYS A 64 -12.69 -1.50 -14.68
C LYS A 64 -13.10 -0.67 -15.87
N ALA A 65 -13.94 0.33 -15.62
CA ALA A 65 -14.25 1.39 -16.58
C ALA A 65 -13.83 2.74 -16.01
N TYR A 66 -13.23 3.59 -16.83
CA TYR A 66 -12.85 4.93 -16.43
C TYR A 66 -13.10 5.93 -17.55
N ARG A 67 -13.34 7.16 -17.16
CA ARG A 67 -13.34 8.28 -18.09
C ARG A 67 -11.92 8.52 -18.56
N ARG A 68 -11.79 9.10 -19.75
CA ARG A 68 -10.49 9.37 -20.35
C ARG A 68 -9.65 10.32 -19.49
N GLU A 69 -10.29 11.31 -18.89
CA GLU A 69 -9.68 12.31 -18.05
C GLU A 69 -8.91 11.68 -16.86
N VAL A 70 -9.43 10.57 -16.32
CA VAL A 70 -8.74 9.82 -15.26
C VAL A 70 -7.39 9.27 -15.74
N LEU A 71 -7.31 8.80 -16.98
CA LEU A 71 -6.07 8.26 -17.55
C LEU A 71 -5.09 9.35 -17.95
N ASP A 72 -5.60 10.50 -18.38
CA ASP A 72 -4.79 11.62 -18.80
C ASP A 72 -4.08 12.30 -17.61
N GLU A 73 -4.69 12.25 -16.39
CA GLU A 73 -4.13 12.85 -15.19
C GLU A 73 -3.29 11.89 -14.33
N ILE A 74 -3.46 10.58 -14.52
CA ILE A 74 -2.74 9.57 -13.71
C ILE A 74 -1.55 9.05 -14.49
N ASP A 75 -0.37 9.27 -13.94
CA ASP A 75 0.86 8.69 -14.48
C ASP A 75 1.03 7.24 -14.01
N ILE A 76 0.82 6.29 -14.92
CA ILE A 76 0.81 4.87 -14.63
C ILE A 76 2.11 4.24 -15.11
N HIS A 77 3.01 3.92 -14.17
CA HIS A 77 4.26 3.24 -14.45
C HIS A 77 4.27 1.79 -13.91
N GLY A 78 4.74 0.87 -14.72
CA GLY A 78 5.02 -0.51 -14.31
C GLY A 78 3.82 -1.27 -13.73
N SER A 79 3.92 -1.78 -12.52
CA SER A 79 2.90 -2.58 -11.84
C SER A 79 1.79 -1.75 -11.16
N LEU A 80 1.85 -0.42 -11.24
CA LEU A 80 0.92 0.48 -10.57
C LEU A 80 -0.52 0.44 -11.11
N TYR A 81 -0.77 -0.25 -12.22
CA TYR A 81 -2.12 -0.42 -12.78
C TYR A 81 -3.15 -0.98 -11.77
N ARG A 82 -2.70 -1.69 -10.74
CA ARG A 82 -3.56 -2.21 -9.66
C ARG A 82 -4.05 -1.10 -8.73
N TYR A 83 -3.28 -0.04 -8.63
CA TYR A 83 -3.52 1.08 -7.74
C TYR A 83 -4.16 2.29 -8.43
N ILE A 84 -4.58 2.14 -9.70
CA ILE A 84 -5.34 3.18 -10.40
C ILE A 84 -6.48 3.74 -9.55
N PRO A 85 -7.30 2.92 -8.83
CA PRO A 85 -8.32 3.47 -7.96
C PRO A 85 -7.78 4.35 -6.84
N VAL A 86 -6.61 4.01 -6.29
CA VAL A 86 -5.97 4.78 -5.22
C VAL A 86 -5.43 6.10 -5.75
N LEU A 87 -4.77 6.07 -6.90
CA LEU A 87 -4.24 7.26 -7.56
C LEU A 87 -5.36 8.20 -7.99
N ALA A 88 -6.43 7.66 -8.60
CA ALA A 88 -7.61 8.42 -8.98
C ALA A 88 -8.29 9.08 -7.78
N HIS A 89 -8.44 8.35 -6.68
CA HIS A 89 -9.00 8.90 -5.45
C HIS A 89 -8.16 10.05 -4.87
N ALA A 90 -6.83 9.90 -4.91
CA ALA A 90 -5.90 10.92 -4.44
C ALA A 90 -5.98 12.22 -5.26
N GLN A 91 -6.35 12.13 -6.54
CA GLN A 91 -6.61 13.27 -7.44
C GLN A 91 -8.03 13.84 -7.30
N GLY A 92 -8.87 13.21 -6.46
CA GLY A 92 -10.23 13.70 -6.19
C GLY A 92 -11.32 13.14 -7.11
N PHE A 93 -11.01 12.14 -7.94
CA PHE A 93 -12.00 11.48 -8.79
C PHE A 93 -13.00 10.64 -7.98
N LYS A 94 -14.24 10.58 -8.47
CA LYS A 94 -15.33 9.83 -7.86
C LYS A 94 -15.27 8.37 -8.26
N LEU A 95 -15.08 7.50 -7.26
CA LEU A 95 -15.00 6.05 -7.45
C LEU A 95 -16.28 5.36 -6.97
N THR A 96 -16.64 4.30 -7.69
CA THR A 96 -17.67 3.35 -7.24
C THR A 96 -17.29 1.92 -7.62
N GLU A 97 -18.00 0.95 -7.07
CA GLU A 97 -17.84 -0.44 -7.46
C GLU A 97 -19.18 -1.08 -7.79
N VAL A 98 -19.16 -2.05 -8.69
CA VAL A 98 -20.34 -2.81 -9.08
C VAL A 98 -20.07 -4.32 -8.99
N PRO A 99 -21.06 -5.12 -8.53
CA PRO A 99 -20.91 -6.56 -8.56
C PRO A 99 -20.89 -7.04 -10.02
N ILE A 100 -19.93 -7.90 -10.34
CA ILE A 100 -19.78 -8.49 -11.67
C ILE A 100 -19.76 -10.01 -11.57
N SER A 101 -20.20 -10.64 -12.64
CA SER A 101 -20.16 -12.10 -12.80
C SER A 101 -18.72 -12.57 -13.00
N ASN A 102 -18.37 -13.69 -12.40
CA ASN A 102 -17.04 -14.27 -12.57
C ASN A 102 -17.14 -15.76 -12.88
N HIS A 103 -16.75 -16.10 -14.09
CA HIS A 103 -16.74 -17.49 -14.51
C HIS A 103 -15.48 -18.24 -14.05
N PRO A 104 -15.60 -19.52 -13.72
CA PRO A 104 -14.43 -20.34 -13.41
C PRO A 104 -13.47 -20.38 -14.60
N ARG A 105 -12.18 -20.39 -14.32
CA ARG A 105 -11.15 -20.47 -15.37
C ARG A 105 -11.29 -21.78 -16.16
N ILE A 106 -11.44 -21.67 -17.47
CA ILE A 106 -11.60 -22.82 -18.37
C ILE A 106 -10.23 -23.49 -18.63
N HIS A 107 -9.16 -22.71 -18.73
CA HIS A 107 -7.83 -23.22 -19.06
C HIS A 107 -6.74 -22.60 -18.18
N GLY A 108 -5.73 -23.41 -17.83
CA GLY A 108 -4.50 -22.96 -17.17
C GLY A 108 -4.52 -23.03 -15.65
N ARG A 109 -3.30 -23.12 -15.08
CA ARG A 109 -3.06 -23.03 -13.62
C ARG A 109 -2.52 -21.64 -13.27
N SER A 110 -2.87 -21.14 -12.10
CA SER A 110 -2.31 -19.89 -11.59
C SER A 110 -0.79 -20.01 -11.45
N LYS A 111 -0.05 -19.25 -12.24
CA LYS A 111 1.43 -19.20 -12.21
C LYS A 111 1.98 -18.28 -11.11
N TYR A 112 1.12 -17.72 -10.27
CA TYR A 112 1.52 -16.69 -9.32
C TYR A 112 1.90 -17.28 -7.96
N GLY A 113 3.17 -17.12 -7.57
CA GLY A 113 3.72 -17.51 -6.28
C GLY A 113 3.67 -16.39 -5.23
N ALA A 114 4.23 -16.67 -4.04
CA ALA A 114 4.29 -15.75 -2.89
C ALA A 114 4.99 -14.39 -3.21
N SER A 115 5.91 -14.37 -4.19
CA SER A 115 6.60 -13.15 -4.64
C SER A 115 5.66 -12.05 -5.13
N ARG A 116 4.45 -12.39 -5.60
CA ARG A 116 3.44 -11.41 -5.99
C ARG A 116 2.94 -10.57 -4.81
N TYR A 117 2.79 -11.19 -3.65
CA TYR A 117 2.31 -10.48 -2.45
C TYR A 117 3.37 -9.50 -1.94
N MET A 118 4.65 -9.92 -1.94
CA MET A 118 5.76 -9.03 -1.57
C MET A 118 5.85 -7.81 -2.49
N ARG A 119 5.79 -8.04 -3.81
CA ARG A 119 5.75 -6.92 -4.78
C ARG A 119 4.54 -6.02 -4.56
N GLY A 120 3.35 -6.60 -4.36
CA GLY A 120 2.16 -5.82 -4.07
C GLY A 120 2.27 -4.99 -2.80
N MET A 121 2.91 -5.50 -1.74
CA MET A 121 3.16 -4.73 -0.52
C MET A 121 4.14 -3.58 -0.75
N LEU A 122 5.21 -3.80 -1.51
CA LEU A 122 6.16 -2.74 -1.87
C LEU A 122 5.52 -1.67 -2.76
N ASP A 123 4.70 -2.10 -3.74
CA ASP A 123 3.94 -1.19 -4.59
C ASP A 123 2.94 -0.37 -3.75
N LEU A 124 2.27 -0.98 -2.75
CA LEU A 124 1.38 -0.27 -1.82
C LEU A 124 2.12 0.79 -1.02
N LEU A 125 3.31 0.45 -0.50
CA LEU A 125 4.17 1.39 0.21
C LEU A 125 4.52 2.58 -0.69
N THR A 126 4.91 2.30 -1.93
CA THR A 126 5.25 3.32 -2.94
C THR A 126 4.05 4.23 -3.21
N VAL A 127 2.87 3.66 -3.48
CA VAL A 127 1.66 4.44 -3.77
C VAL A 127 1.23 5.26 -2.55
N THR A 128 1.26 4.68 -1.36
CA THR A 128 0.95 5.40 -0.11
C THR A 128 1.92 6.55 0.12
N PHE A 129 3.21 6.34 -0.18
CA PHE A 129 4.21 7.38 -0.09
C PHE A 129 3.93 8.51 -1.09
N ILE A 130 3.68 8.17 -2.36
CA ILE A 130 3.39 9.16 -3.41
C ILE A 130 2.11 9.94 -3.07
N THR A 131 1.04 9.27 -2.66
CA THR A 131 -0.26 9.93 -2.45
C THR A 131 -0.35 10.73 -1.14
N ARG A 132 0.31 10.29 -0.07
CA ARG A 132 0.22 10.95 1.24
C ARG A 132 1.42 11.83 1.58
N PHE A 133 2.62 11.44 1.18
CA PHE A 133 3.86 12.05 1.65
C PHE A 133 4.62 12.84 0.59
N ALA A 134 4.35 12.64 -0.71
CA ALA A 134 5.04 13.40 -1.76
C ALA A 134 4.79 14.93 -1.62
N HIS A 135 3.59 15.31 -1.17
CA HIS A 135 3.25 16.73 -0.94
C HIS A 135 3.73 17.28 0.41
N ARG A 136 4.12 16.43 1.37
CA ARG A 136 4.59 16.86 2.71
C ARG A 136 5.71 15.96 3.24
N PRO A 137 6.85 15.86 2.55
CA PRO A 137 7.95 14.97 2.95
C PRO A 137 8.55 15.33 4.31
N LEU A 138 8.52 16.61 4.69
CA LEU A 138 9.05 17.08 5.97
C LEU A 138 8.35 16.48 7.19
N HIS A 139 7.06 16.18 7.12
CA HIS A 139 6.35 15.56 8.26
C HIS A 139 6.84 14.13 8.55
N LEU A 140 7.18 13.37 7.51
CA LEU A 140 7.69 12.02 7.68
C LEU A 140 9.18 12.02 8.11
N TRP A 141 10.01 12.71 7.33
CA TRP A 141 11.47 12.71 7.56
C TRP A 141 11.87 13.59 8.73
N GLY A 142 11.20 14.72 8.95
CA GLY A 142 11.43 15.60 10.09
C GLY A 142 11.07 14.92 11.41
N GLY A 143 9.90 14.30 11.50
CA GLY A 143 9.48 13.59 12.71
C GLY A 143 10.39 12.42 13.06
N SER A 144 10.73 11.59 12.07
CA SER A 144 11.65 10.46 12.29
C SER A 144 13.07 10.93 12.61
N GLY A 145 13.57 11.99 11.97
CA GLY A 145 14.87 12.57 12.24
C GLY A 145 14.98 13.12 13.66
N ILE A 146 13.94 13.82 14.15
CA ILE A 146 13.89 14.31 15.53
C ILE A 146 13.88 13.14 16.52
N ALA A 147 13.10 12.08 16.26
CA ALA A 147 13.04 10.92 17.14
C ALA A 147 14.39 10.21 17.25
N VAL A 148 15.06 9.96 16.12
CA VAL A 148 16.40 9.36 16.10
C VAL A 148 17.43 10.28 16.77
N GLY A 149 17.35 11.58 16.52
CA GLY A 149 18.22 12.57 17.16
C GLY A 149 18.06 12.59 18.69
N MET A 150 16.84 12.54 19.20
CA MET A 150 16.60 12.46 20.65
C MET A 150 17.15 11.15 21.25
N ILE A 151 16.93 10.02 20.59
CA ILE A 151 17.50 8.75 21.04
C ILE A 151 19.01 8.83 21.12
N GLY A 152 19.66 9.33 20.07
CA GLY A 152 21.13 9.53 20.04
C GLY A 152 21.60 10.47 21.16
N PHE A 153 20.89 11.56 21.39
CA PHE A 153 21.19 12.53 22.45
C PHE A 153 21.11 11.89 23.86
N PHE A 154 20.08 11.11 24.14
CA PHE A 154 19.95 10.44 25.43
C PHE A 154 21.03 9.35 25.63
N ILE A 155 21.40 8.63 24.58
CA ILE A 155 22.52 7.67 24.62
C ILE A 155 23.82 8.40 24.96
N LEU A 156 24.12 9.53 24.31
CA LEU A 156 25.30 10.31 24.61
C LEU A 156 25.33 10.85 26.03
N LEU A 157 24.19 11.36 26.53
CA LEU A 157 24.06 11.79 27.92
C LEU A 157 24.32 10.65 28.91
N PHE A 158 23.78 9.48 28.62
CA PHE A 158 23.99 8.28 29.46
C PHE A 158 25.46 7.93 29.54
N PHE A 159 26.15 7.85 28.40
CA PHE A 159 27.58 7.51 28.39
C PHE A 159 28.45 8.62 29.01
N ALA A 160 28.14 9.88 28.76
CA ALA A 160 28.83 11.00 29.40
C ALA A 160 28.67 10.96 30.93
N GLY A 161 27.46 10.74 31.43
CA GLY A 161 27.19 10.57 32.85
C GLY A 161 27.92 9.37 33.47
N ALA A 162 27.88 8.23 32.78
CA ALA A 162 28.61 7.03 33.21
C ALA A 162 30.12 7.26 33.25
N HIS A 163 30.67 7.98 32.29
CA HIS A 163 32.12 8.31 32.28
C HIS A 163 32.49 9.23 33.43
N VAL A 164 31.70 10.24 33.75
CA VAL A 164 31.92 11.11 34.89
C VAL A 164 31.85 10.37 36.21
N LEU A 165 30.84 9.48 36.36
CA LEU A 165 30.66 8.71 37.60
C LEU A 165 31.73 7.60 37.80
N HIS A 166 32.31 7.05 36.73
CA HIS A 166 33.30 5.99 36.82
C HIS A 166 34.73 6.47 36.56
N GLY A 167 34.93 7.71 36.06
CA GLY A 167 36.23 8.31 35.74
C GLY A 167 37.09 8.69 36.98
N ASP A 168 36.50 8.77 38.17
CA ASP A 168 37.19 9.14 39.40
C ASP A 168 37.80 7.94 40.16
N ARG A 169 38.22 6.88 39.47
CA ARG A 169 39.07 5.88 40.15
C ARG A 169 40.54 6.34 39.98
N PRO A 170 41.20 6.87 41.06
CA PRO A 170 42.61 7.22 40.98
C PRO A 170 43.40 5.93 40.68
N VAL A 171 44.20 5.99 39.62
CA VAL A 171 45.18 4.93 39.33
C VAL A 171 46.13 4.88 40.51
N ARG A 172 45.95 3.91 41.43
CA ARG A 172 46.93 3.58 42.48
C ARG A 172 48.21 3.10 41.77
N HIS A 173 49.14 4.01 41.58
CA HIS A 173 50.51 3.64 41.32
C HIS A 173 51.00 2.76 42.44
N ARG A 174 51.10 1.48 42.19
CA ARG A 174 51.78 0.53 43.07
C ARG A 174 53.27 0.82 42.89
N CYS A 175 53.83 1.63 43.80
CA CYS A 175 55.27 1.72 43.89
C CYS A 175 55.79 0.29 44.24
N VAL A 176 56.51 -0.31 43.27
CA VAL A 176 57.33 -1.49 43.52
C VAL A 176 58.61 -0.91 44.17
N GLY A 177 58.72 -1.02 45.50
CA GLY A 177 59.93 -0.76 46.24
C GLY A 177 60.80 -2.02 46.25
N ASP A 178 62.04 -1.82 46.15
CA ASP A 178 63.17 -2.75 46.17
C ASP A 178 63.13 -3.80 47.29
#